data_78eb43a875effce9b061ecf08192e324
#
_entry.id   78eb43a875effce9b061ecf08192e324
#
_cell.length_a   1.000
_cell.length_b   1.000
_cell.length_c   1.000
_cell.angle_alpha   90.00
_cell.angle_beta   90.00
_cell.angle_gamma   90.00
#
_symmetry.space_group_name_H-M   'P 1'
#
loop_
_entity.id
_entity.type
_entity.pdbx_description
1 polymer ?
#
loop_
_entity_poly.entity_id
_entity_poly.type
_entity_poly.pdbx_seq_one_letter_code
_entity_poly.pdbx_strand_id
1 'polypeptide(L)'
;MTGFAIAALVGTIALGVVVGLLFLQRARKPRLVTAHLVFALLAAGLVLAMVATAPATAAGPHWLLPLGLIGAALAGGYFAGKLARGSRRAAQFMLFGHVVVGVAGFLVFLAWVRHV
;
A
#
# COMPACT_ATOMS: atom_id res chain seq x y z
N MET A 1 3.48 5.75 17.55
CA MET A 1 3.13 4.75 16.52
C MET A 1 2.61 5.40 15.22
N THR A 2 1.77 6.41 15.32
CA THR A 2 1.22 7.13 14.16
C THR A 2 2.31 7.65 13.22
N GLY A 3 3.34 8.32 13.76
CA GLY A 3 4.44 8.84 12.94
C GLY A 3 5.20 7.74 12.19
N PHE A 4 5.43 6.60 12.82
CA PHE A 4 6.08 5.46 12.18
C PHE A 4 5.21 4.85 11.08
N ALA A 5 3.89 4.76 11.30
CA ALA A 5 2.97 4.25 10.28
C ALA A 5 2.92 5.18 9.06
N ILE A 6 2.82 6.48 9.28
CA ILE A 6 2.85 7.48 8.20
C ILE A 6 4.17 7.41 7.44
N ALA A 7 5.30 7.38 8.15
CA ALA A 7 6.62 7.29 7.53
C ALA A 7 6.77 6.00 6.69
N ALA A 8 6.31 4.87 7.21
CA ALA A 8 6.34 3.59 6.51
C ALA A 8 5.46 3.62 5.25
N LEU A 9 4.26 4.22 5.33
CA LEU A 9 3.37 4.36 4.17
C LEU A 9 3.95 5.29 3.11
N VAL A 10 4.52 6.43 3.52
CA VAL A 10 5.19 7.36 2.60
C VAL A 10 6.39 6.69 1.94
N GLY A 11 7.21 5.98 2.70
CA GLY A 11 8.34 5.22 2.17
C GLY A 11 7.89 4.14 1.18
N THR A 12 6.80 3.44 1.48
CA THR A 12 6.19 2.45 0.60
C THR A 12 5.75 3.08 -0.72
N ILE A 13 5.08 4.23 -0.67
CA ILE A 13 4.63 4.95 -1.86
C ILE A 13 5.83 5.42 -2.69
N ALA A 14 6.83 6.01 -2.06
CA ALA A 14 8.04 6.48 -2.74
C ALA A 14 8.77 5.34 -3.46
N LEU A 15 8.98 4.21 -2.78
CA LEU A 15 9.55 3.01 -3.38
C LEU A 15 8.65 2.45 -4.48
N GLY A 16 7.34 2.48 -4.28
CA GLY A 16 6.36 2.05 -5.26
C GLY A 16 6.41 2.86 -6.56
N VAL A 17 6.59 4.18 -6.45
CA VAL A 17 6.78 5.06 -7.63
C VAL A 17 8.03 4.65 -8.40
N VAL A 18 9.16 4.44 -7.72
CA VAL A 18 10.41 4.02 -8.35
C VAL A 18 10.24 2.66 -9.03
N VAL A 19 9.68 1.68 -8.31
CA VAL A 19 9.44 0.33 -8.86
C VAL A 19 8.48 0.37 -10.05
N GLY A 20 7.42 1.18 -9.97
CA GLY A 20 6.45 1.35 -11.05
C GLY A 20 7.05 1.98 -12.29
N LEU A 21 7.88 3.02 -12.14
CA LEU A 21 8.59 3.65 -13.24
C LEU A 21 9.57 2.67 -13.90
N LEU A 22 10.30 1.89 -13.11
CA LEU A 22 11.18 0.85 -13.64
C LEU A 22 10.40 -0.22 -14.40
N PHE A 23 9.24 -0.61 -13.90
CA PHE A 23 8.35 -1.55 -14.61
C PHE A 23 7.95 -1.01 -15.98
N LEU A 24 7.55 0.26 -16.08
CA LEU A 24 7.18 0.89 -17.34
C LEU A 24 8.37 0.99 -18.31
N GLN A 25 9.57 1.17 -17.79
CA GLN A 25 10.81 1.20 -18.58
C GLN A 25 11.33 -0.20 -18.92
N ARG A 26 10.62 -1.25 -18.54
CA ARG A 26 11.04 -2.65 -18.69
C ARG A 26 12.37 -2.97 -17.97
N ALA A 27 12.71 -2.17 -16.96
CA ALA A 27 13.87 -2.39 -16.11
C ALA A 27 13.38 -2.92 -14.76
N ARG A 28 13.75 -4.14 -14.39
CA ARG A 28 13.38 -4.72 -13.10
C ARG A 28 14.62 -4.79 -12.20
N LYS A 29 14.49 -4.23 -11.01
CA LYS A 29 15.50 -4.33 -9.96
C LYS A 29 14.92 -5.10 -8.77
N PRO A 30 15.23 -6.39 -8.62
CA PRO A 30 14.62 -7.24 -7.58
C PRO A 30 14.80 -6.70 -6.17
N ARG A 31 15.94 -6.07 -5.87
CA ARG A 31 16.17 -5.48 -4.55
C ARG A 31 15.22 -4.36 -4.21
N LEU A 32 14.87 -3.51 -5.18
CA LEU A 32 13.91 -2.43 -4.99
C LEU A 32 12.49 -2.96 -4.85
N VAL A 33 12.13 -3.99 -5.61
CA VAL A 33 10.83 -4.68 -5.47
C VAL A 33 10.71 -5.29 -4.08
N THR A 34 11.75 -5.95 -3.59
CA THR A 34 11.78 -6.53 -2.25
C THR A 34 11.69 -5.44 -1.18
N ALA A 35 12.43 -4.35 -1.33
CA ALA A 35 12.37 -3.22 -0.40
C ALA A 35 10.96 -2.62 -0.34
N HIS A 36 10.30 -2.43 -1.48
CA HIS A 36 8.92 -1.96 -1.54
C HIS A 36 7.97 -2.92 -0.80
N LEU A 37 8.11 -4.23 -1.01
CA LEU A 37 7.31 -5.23 -0.33
C LEU A 37 7.53 -5.21 1.19
N VAL A 38 8.78 -5.14 1.64
CA VAL A 38 9.11 -5.09 3.07
C VAL A 38 8.49 -3.86 3.72
N PHE A 39 8.63 -2.68 3.10
CA PHE A 39 8.00 -1.46 3.60
C PHE A 39 6.47 -1.55 3.60
N ALA A 40 5.89 -2.15 2.57
CA ALA A 40 4.44 -2.34 2.49
C ALA A 40 3.92 -3.25 3.60
N LEU A 41 4.61 -4.35 3.88
CA LEU A 41 4.26 -5.27 4.97
C LEU A 41 4.44 -4.62 6.34
N LEU A 42 5.51 -3.85 6.53
CA LEU A 42 5.74 -3.09 7.77
C LEU A 42 4.61 -2.06 7.97
N ALA A 43 4.27 -1.30 6.95
CA ALA A 43 3.21 -0.31 7.00
C ALA A 43 1.86 -0.95 7.31
N ALA A 44 1.51 -2.04 6.62
CA ALA A 44 0.27 -2.78 6.87
C ALA A 44 0.22 -3.33 8.29
N GLY A 45 1.32 -3.87 8.80
CA GLY A 45 1.44 -4.36 10.18
C GLY A 45 1.24 -3.26 11.21
N LEU A 46 1.82 -2.08 10.97
CA LEU A 46 1.64 -0.92 11.85
C LEU A 46 0.19 -0.42 11.84
N VAL A 47 -0.42 -0.33 10.67
CA VAL A 47 -1.85 0.06 10.56
C VAL A 47 -2.73 -0.95 11.27
N LEU A 48 -2.48 -2.25 11.09
CA LEU A 48 -3.23 -3.31 11.78
C LEU A 48 -3.08 -3.18 13.31
N ALA A 49 -1.87 -2.96 13.81
CA ALA A 49 -1.62 -2.78 15.23
C ALA A 49 -2.35 -1.53 15.78
N MET A 50 -2.35 -0.44 15.02
CA MET A 50 -3.07 0.78 15.41
C MET A 50 -4.58 0.55 15.46
N VAL A 51 -5.13 -0.14 14.45
CA VAL A 51 -6.56 -0.47 14.43
C VAL A 51 -6.93 -1.37 15.60
N ALA A 52 -6.09 -2.36 15.91
CA ALA A 52 -6.34 -3.30 17.01
C ALA A 52 -6.28 -2.65 18.39
N THR A 53 -5.52 -1.56 18.53
CA THR A 53 -5.31 -0.88 19.83
C THR A 53 -6.03 0.46 19.95
N ALA A 54 -6.64 0.96 18.86
CA ALA A 54 -7.34 2.23 18.85
C ALA A 54 -8.66 2.13 19.64
N PRO A 55 -9.02 3.19 20.39
CA PRO A 55 -10.33 3.24 21.00
C PRO A 55 -11.43 3.32 19.94
N ALA A 56 -12.59 2.74 20.25
CA ALA A 56 -13.76 2.88 19.39
C ALA A 56 -14.18 4.35 19.32
N THR A 57 -14.37 4.84 18.09
CA THR A 57 -14.84 6.21 17.85
C THR A 57 -15.97 6.20 16.82
N ALA A 58 -16.97 7.04 17.04
CA ALA A 58 -18.04 7.24 16.09
C ALA A 58 -17.71 8.31 15.04
N ALA A 59 -16.62 9.06 15.24
CA ALA A 59 -16.18 10.09 14.32
C ALA A 59 -15.20 9.53 13.29
N GLY A 60 -15.25 10.08 12.08
CA GLY A 60 -14.33 9.72 11.00
C GLY A 60 -14.67 8.41 10.29
N PRO A 61 -13.82 8.01 9.34
CA PRO A 61 -13.99 6.76 8.58
C PRO A 61 -13.96 5.53 9.49
N HIS A 62 -14.73 4.51 9.11
CA HIS A 62 -14.67 3.22 9.80
C HIS A 62 -13.28 2.58 9.62
N TRP A 63 -12.78 1.93 10.68
CA TRP A 63 -11.43 1.33 10.68
C TRP A 63 -11.20 0.27 9.58
N LEU A 64 -12.28 -0.37 9.11
CA LEU A 64 -12.20 -1.33 8.01
C LEU A 64 -11.79 -0.68 6.68
N LEU A 65 -12.05 0.61 6.48
CA LEU A 65 -11.72 1.27 5.22
C LEU A 65 -10.22 1.37 4.97
N PRO A 66 -9.42 1.98 5.86
CA PRO A 66 -7.98 2.03 5.63
C PRO A 66 -7.34 0.65 5.62
N LEU A 67 -7.76 -0.23 6.52
CA LEU A 67 -7.22 -1.59 6.59
C LEU A 67 -7.57 -2.40 5.33
N GLY A 68 -8.81 -2.33 4.87
CA GLY A 68 -9.27 -3.03 3.68
C GLY A 68 -8.60 -2.52 2.41
N LEU A 69 -8.45 -1.21 2.26
CA LEU A 69 -7.78 -0.60 1.10
C LEU A 69 -6.29 -0.94 1.05
N ILE A 70 -5.60 -0.88 2.17
CA ILE A 70 -4.17 -1.24 2.24
C ILE A 70 -4.00 -2.74 1.97
N GLY A 71 -4.87 -3.59 2.51
CA GLY A 71 -4.87 -5.02 2.22
C GLY A 71 -5.13 -5.32 0.75
N ALA A 72 -6.09 -4.62 0.13
CA ALA A 72 -6.38 -4.75 -1.30
C ALA A 72 -5.19 -4.28 -2.16
N ALA A 73 -4.50 -3.21 -1.74
CA ALA A 73 -3.30 -2.75 -2.42
C ALA A 73 -2.16 -3.79 -2.36
N LEU A 74 -1.96 -4.43 -1.21
CA LEU A 74 -0.98 -5.53 -1.08
C LEU A 74 -1.30 -6.67 -2.04
N ALA A 75 -2.54 -7.11 -2.08
CA ALA A 75 -3.00 -8.17 -2.99
C ALA A 75 -2.80 -7.75 -4.45
N GLY A 76 -3.17 -6.54 -4.81
CA GLY A 76 -3.00 -5.98 -6.15
C GLY A 76 -1.54 -5.95 -6.60
N GLY A 77 -0.63 -5.54 -5.73
CA GLY A 77 0.80 -5.54 -6.00
C GLY A 77 1.37 -6.94 -6.20
N TYR A 78 0.95 -7.89 -5.37
CA TYR A 78 1.36 -9.29 -5.51
C TYR A 78 0.89 -9.88 -6.84
N PHE A 79 -0.38 -9.69 -7.20
CA PHE A 79 -0.92 -10.20 -8.45
C PHE A 79 -0.34 -9.47 -9.67
N ALA A 80 -0.05 -8.18 -9.59
CA ALA A 80 0.64 -7.46 -10.66
C ALA A 80 2.00 -8.10 -10.97
N GLY A 81 2.77 -8.43 -9.94
CA GLY A 81 4.04 -9.12 -10.07
C GLY A 81 3.91 -10.49 -10.72
N LYS A 82 2.88 -11.24 -10.33
CA LYS A 82 2.58 -12.57 -10.90
C LYS A 82 2.16 -12.48 -12.36
N LEU A 83 1.27 -11.56 -12.70
CA LEU A 83 0.75 -11.36 -14.06
C LEU A 83 1.83 -10.84 -15.02
N ALA A 84 2.83 -10.12 -14.52
CA ALA A 84 3.94 -9.63 -15.34
C ALA A 84 4.73 -10.75 -16.02
N ARG A 85 4.66 -11.96 -15.48
CA ARG A 85 5.34 -13.13 -16.06
C ARG A 85 4.60 -13.70 -17.29
N GLY A 86 3.28 -13.46 -17.41
CA GLY A 86 2.46 -14.00 -18.47
C GLY A 86 1.89 -12.95 -19.42
N SER A 87 1.37 -11.86 -18.88
CA SER A 87 0.74 -10.79 -19.66
C SER A 87 1.12 -9.43 -19.11
N ARG A 88 1.91 -8.69 -19.88
CA ARG A 88 2.29 -7.31 -19.52
C ARG A 88 1.07 -6.39 -19.43
N ARG A 89 0.11 -6.54 -20.34
CA ARG A 89 -1.10 -5.72 -20.34
C ARG A 89 -1.95 -5.94 -19.09
N ALA A 90 -2.16 -7.20 -18.70
CA ALA A 90 -2.88 -7.52 -17.48
C ALA A 90 -2.14 -6.99 -16.25
N ALA A 91 -0.81 -7.11 -16.22
CA ALA A 91 0.03 -6.56 -15.14
C ALA A 91 -0.08 -5.04 -15.05
N GLN A 92 -0.13 -4.32 -16.18
CA GLN A 92 -0.30 -2.87 -16.19
C GLN A 92 -1.65 -2.43 -15.61
N PHE A 93 -2.74 -3.12 -15.95
CA PHE A 93 -4.06 -2.85 -15.37
C PHE A 93 -4.08 -3.11 -13.88
N MET A 94 -3.49 -4.24 -13.44
CA MET A 94 -3.42 -4.56 -12.02
C MET A 94 -2.54 -3.57 -11.25
N LEU A 95 -1.43 -3.13 -11.85
CA LEU A 95 -0.55 -2.12 -11.28
C LEU A 95 -1.28 -0.78 -11.12
N PHE A 96 -2.05 -0.37 -12.11
CA PHE A 96 -2.87 0.85 -12.03
C PHE A 96 -3.86 0.77 -10.86
N GLY A 97 -4.59 -0.33 -10.76
CA GLY A 97 -5.51 -0.58 -9.64
C GLY A 97 -4.80 -0.59 -8.29
N HIS A 98 -3.63 -1.22 -8.21
CA HIS A 98 -2.79 -1.22 -7.03
C HIS A 98 -2.41 0.19 -6.57
N VAL A 99 -1.97 1.05 -7.50
CA VAL A 99 -1.59 2.44 -7.20
C VAL A 99 -2.78 3.24 -6.71
N VAL A 100 -3.91 3.16 -7.42
CA VAL A 100 -5.14 3.90 -7.06
C VAL A 100 -5.63 3.48 -5.67
N VAL A 101 -5.74 2.19 -5.41
CA VAL A 101 -6.21 1.66 -4.13
C VAL A 101 -5.22 1.95 -3.01
N GLY A 102 -3.91 1.87 -3.29
CA GLY A 102 -2.87 2.18 -2.32
C GLY A 102 -2.89 3.65 -1.89
N VAL A 103 -3.00 4.57 -2.84
CA VAL A 103 -3.11 6.02 -2.55
C VAL A 103 -4.41 6.31 -1.81
N ALA A 104 -5.53 5.74 -2.25
CA ALA A 104 -6.81 5.89 -1.55
C ALA A 104 -6.73 5.37 -0.12
N GLY A 105 -6.10 4.22 0.10
CA GLY A 105 -5.86 3.64 1.43
C GLY A 105 -5.05 4.56 2.33
N PHE A 106 -4.00 5.18 1.80
CA PHE A 106 -3.19 6.14 2.52
C PHE A 106 -4.00 7.38 2.94
N LEU A 107 -4.76 7.96 2.01
CA LEU A 107 -5.58 9.14 2.29
C LEU A 107 -6.67 8.84 3.32
N VAL A 108 -7.33 7.69 3.20
CA VAL A 108 -8.34 7.25 4.18
C VAL A 108 -7.71 6.96 5.53
N PHE A 109 -6.50 6.39 5.56
CA PHE A 109 -5.75 6.21 6.80
C PHE A 109 -5.45 7.55 7.48
N LEU A 110 -5.01 8.55 6.73
CA LEU A 110 -4.78 9.90 7.27
C LEU A 110 -6.06 10.52 7.84
N ALA A 111 -7.19 10.33 7.14
CA ALA A 111 -8.49 10.78 7.63
C ALA A 111 -8.89 10.04 8.92
N TRP A 112 -8.70 8.73 8.96
CA TRP A 112 -9.01 7.91 10.12
C TRP A 112 -8.17 8.28 11.34
N VAL A 113 -6.86 8.44 11.16
CA VAL A 113 -5.93 8.69 12.26
C VAL A 113 -6.15 10.04 12.95
N ARG A 114 -6.80 10.98 12.28
CA ARG A 114 -7.18 12.28 12.86
C ARG A 114 -8.26 12.19 13.92
N HIS A 115 -8.95 11.07 13.98
CA HIS A 115 -10.08 10.84 14.90
C HIS A 115 -9.78 9.84 16.03
N VAL A 116 -8.56 9.34 16.07
CA VAL A 116 -8.15 8.36 17.10
C VAL A 116 -7.03 8.88 18.01
#